data_1035833e1bfdd7e007e2ec0a1e9c37d0
#
_entry.id   1035833e1bfdd7e007e2ec0a1e9c37d0
#
_cell.length_a   1.000
_cell.length_b   1.000
_cell.length_c   1.000
_cell.angle_alpha   90.00
_cell.angle_beta   90.00
_cell.angle_gamma   90.00
#
_symmetry.space_group_name_H-M   'P 1'
#
loop_
_entity.id
_entity.type
_entity.pdbx_description
1 polymer ?
#
loop_
_entity_poly.entity_id
_entity_poly.type
_entity_poly.pdbx_seq_one_letter_code
_entity_poly.pdbx_strand_id
1 'polypeptide(L)'
;LEDLSDEDGYDASDALDPGPGATDAMHEPAWNEVAVLAGKLDAIMKALHEFLERQVGTPRSQNMLTRRYQLYQTLLGLFTRTILTTFKSRHVQFIMFWFASLNHEFADMFLGTLLSKSLYAVPTAGTSETGESATILRIAAASYVASYVARARYIDASTTRMVVLNLCTFMDACLEAFAAQGATAPPPGAREHAVFYAVTQAVFYVFCFRWRDLRDGAVSDAPSFALDDE
;
A
#
# COMPACT_ATOMS: atom_id res chain seq x y z
N LEU A 1 33.74 -47.28 -3.44
CA LEU A 1 34.50 -47.53 -4.68
C LEU A 1 34.02 -46.55 -5.70
N GLU A 2 34.98 -45.68 -6.16
CA GLU A 2 34.92 -44.74 -7.26
C GLU A 2 34.08 -43.48 -6.95
N ASP A 3 34.66 -42.39 -6.53
CA ASP A 3 35.49 -41.43 -7.25
C ASP A 3 34.68 -40.70 -8.30
N LEU A 4 34.14 -39.53 -7.95
CA LEU A 4 33.77 -38.45 -8.84
C LEU A 4 33.99 -37.13 -8.10
N SER A 5 35.22 -36.69 -8.08
CA SER A 5 35.62 -35.31 -7.91
C SER A 5 35.38 -34.61 -9.25
N ASP A 6 34.45 -33.67 -9.30
CA ASP A 6 34.48 -32.61 -10.29
C ASP A 6 34.29 -31.28 -9.54
N GLU A 7 35.43 -30.69 -9.21
CA GLU A 7 35.60 -29.28 -8.87
C GLU A 7 35.47 -28.45 -10.17
N ASP A 8 34.28 -27.98 -10.51
CA ASP A 8 34.16 -26.86 -11.43
C ASP A 8 34.34 -25.55 -10.68
N GLY A 9 35.61 -25.17 -10.58
CA GLY A 9 36.00 -23.86 -10.11
C GLY A 9 35.49 -22.78 -11.07
N TYR A 10 34.46 -22.05 -10.68
CA TYR A 10 34.10 -20.79 -11.28
C TYR A 10 35.17 -19.76 -10.92
N ASP A 11 36.09 -19.54 -11.82
CA ASP A 11 37.06 -18.47 -11.76
C ASP A 11 36.34 -17.13 -11.99
N ALA A 12 36.12 -16.38 -10.92
CA ALA A 12 35.49 -15.06 -10.94
C ALA A 12 36.41 -13.92 -11.35
N SER A 13 37.56 -14.23 -12.00
CA SER A 13 38.57 -13.23 -12.32
C SER A 13 38.56 -12.69 -13.77
N ASP A 14 37.57 -13.07 -14.58
CA ASP A 14 37.48 -12.60 -15.97
C ASP A 14 36.29 -11.66 -16.25
N ALA A 15 35.84 -10.93 -15.22
CA ALA A 15 35.02 -9.75 -15.41
C ALA A 15 35.91 -8.61 -15.90
N LEU A 16 36.05 -8.52 -17.22
CA LEU A 16 36.63 -7.36 -17.91
C LEU A 16 35.96 -6.09 -17.41
N ASP A 17 36.69 -5.31 -16.63
CA ASP A 17 36.38 -3.95 -16.25
C ASP A 17 36.12 -3.12 -17.53
N PRO A 18 34.88 -2.72 -17.86
CA PRO A 18 34.66 -1.83 -19.00
C PRO A 18 35.20 -0.47 -18.61
N GLY A 19 36.31 -0.08 -19.20
CA GLY A 19 36.98 1.20 -18.95
C GLY A 19 36.00 2.37 -19.00
N PRO A 20 36.30 3.51 -18.32
CA PRO A 20 35.40 4.61 -18.00
C PRO A 20 34.80 5.41 -19.17
N GLY A 21 34.90 4.93 -20.39
CA GLY A 21 34.41 5.61 -21.61
C GLY A 21 33.29 4.92 -22.37
N ALA A 22 32.89 3.69 -22.02
CA ALA A 22 31.93 2.92 -22.83
C ALA A 22 30.48 2.93 -22.27
N THR A 23 30.25 3.41 -21.07
CA THR A 23 28.93 3.36 -20.40
C THR A 23 28.08 4.61 -20.60
N ASP A 24 28.69 5.76 -20.92
CA ASP A 24 27.94 7.02 -21.02
C ASP A 24 27.21 7.21 -22.37
N ALA A 25 27.74 6.65 -23.46
CA ALA A 25 27.18 6.91 -24.80
C ALA A 25 25.92 6.07 -25.12
N MET A 26 25.68 4.94 -24.43
CA MET A 26 24.47 4.11 -24.65
C MET A 26 23.28 4.43 -23.74
N HIS A 27 23.45 5.27 -22.73
CA HIS A 27 22.40 5.59 -21.77
C HIS A 27 21.68 6.93 -22.00
N GLU A 28 22.30 7.88 -22.72
CA GLU A 28 21.69 9.21 -22.96
C GLU A 28 20.34 9.18 -23.70
N PRO A 29 20.12 8.42 -24.79
CA PRO A 29 18.84 8.40 -25.48
C PRO A 29 17.72 7.82 -24.62
N ALA A 30 17.99 6.80 -23.80
CA ALA A 30 16.99 6.18 -22.92
C ALA A 30 16.54 7.13 -21.78
N TRP A 31 17.47 7.92 -21.20
CA TRP A 31 17.14 8.91 -20.18
C TRP A 31 16.33 10.07 -20.75
N ASN A 32 16.60 10.52 -21.97
CA ASN A 32 15.84 11.56 -22.65
C ASN A 32 14.40 11.11 -22.93
N GLU A 33 14.19 9.88 -23.36
CA GLU A 33 12.84 9.32 -23.56
C GLU A 33 12.06 9.22 -22.24
N VAL A 34 12.69 8.77 -21.16
CA VAL A 34 12.10 8.71 -19.83
C VAL A 34 11.72 10.11 -19.34
N ALA A 35 12.59 11.10 -19.52
CA ALA A 35 12.32 12.48 -19.14
C ALA A 35 11.13 13.08 -19.92
N VAL A 36 11.03 12.79 -21.22
CA VAL A 36 9.89 13.21 -22.06
C VAL A 36 8.59 12.56 -21.60
N LEU A 37 8.61 11.26 -21.29
CA LEU A 37 7.44 10.53 -20.79
C LEU A 37 7.01 11.04 -19.40
N ALA A 38 7.96 11.30 -18.51
CA ALA A 38 7.71 11.90 -17.21
C ALA A 38 7.07 13.29 -17.35
N GLY A 39 7.59 14.14 -18.22
CA GLY A 39 7.00 15.46 -18.50
C GLY A 39 5.58 15.40 -19.06
N LYS A 40 5.27 14.39 -19.90
CA LYS A 40 3.90 14.17 -20.37
C LYS A 40 2.98 13.73 -19.23
N LEU A 41 3.45 12.83 -18.36
CA LEU A 41 2.70 12.38 -17.20
C LEU A 41 2.40 13.56 -16.25
N ASP A 42 3.40 14.38 -15.95
CA ASP A 42 3.25 15.57 -15.10
C ASP A 42 2.23 16.54 -15.68
N ALA A 43 2.26 16.78 -16.99
CA ALA A 43 1.29 17.65 -17.66
C ALA A 43 -0.15 17.10 -17.57
N ILE A 44 -0.33 15.79 -17.75
CA ILE A 44 -1.63 15.13 -17.61
C ILE A 44 -2.12 15.19 -16.15
N MET A 45 -1.25 14.88 -15.18
CA MET A 45 -1.58 14.92 -13.76
C MET A 45 -1.96 16.34 -13.32
N LYS A 46 -1.22 17.36 -13.79
CA LYS A 46 -1.52 18.76 -13.53
C LYS A 46 -2.88 19.16 -14.10
N ALA A 47 -3.13 18.86 -15.37
CA ALA A 47 -4.40 19.19 -16.01
C ALA A 47 -5.60 18.53 -15.31
N LEU A 48 -5.44 17.25 -14.89
CA LEU A 48 -6.46 16.54 -14.14
C LEU A 48 -6.69 17.16 -12.76
N HIS A 49 -5.62 17.53 -12.06
CA HIS A 49 -5.70 18.18 -10.75
C HIS A 49 -6.44 19.52 -10.84
N GLU A 50 -6.05 20.39 -11.78
CA GLU A 50 -6.70 21.67 -12.04
C GLU A 50 -8.18 21.51 -12.43
N PHE A 51 -8.50 20.48 -13.20
CA PHE A 51 -9.90 20.16 -13.53
C PHE A 51 -10.69 19.78 -12.27
N LEU A 52 -10.16 18.88 -11.44
CA LEU A 52 -10.80 18.44 -10.21
C LEU A 52 -10.96 19.61 -9.21
N GLU A 53 -9.95 20.45 -9.04
CA GLU A 53 -10.03 21.65 -8.19
C GLU A 53 -11.17 22.57 -8.60
N ARG A 54 -11.32 22.81 -9.90
CA ARG A 54 -12.43 23.61 -10.42
C ARG A 54 -13.80 22.98 -10.15
N GLN A 55 -13.90 21.64 -10.19
CA GLN A 55 -15.15 20.93 -9.91
C GLN A 55 -15.48 20.89 -8.40
N VAL A 56 -14.46 20.82 -7.56
CA VAL A 56 -14.60 20.76 -6.10
C VAL A 56 -15.04 22.11 -5.53
N GLY A 57 -14.48 23.22 -6.02
CA GLY A 57 -14.80 24.58 -5.56
C GLY A 57 -14.74 24.76 -4.04
N THR A 58 -15.06 25.95 -3.55
CA THR A 58 -15.30 26.18 -2.11
C THR A 58 -16.73 25.78 -1.77
N PRO A 59 -16.97 24.94 -0.75
CA PRO A 59 -18.31 24.47 -0.39
C PRO A 59 -19.12 25.63 0.21
N ARG A 60 -19.89 26.31 -0.62
CA ARG A 60 -20.77 27.42 -0.21
C ARG A 60 -22.26 27.06 -0.21
N SER A 61 -22.63 25.91 -0.76
CA SER A 61 -24.01 25.47 -0.83
C SER A 61 -24.13 23.94 -0.72
N GLN A 62 -25.30 23.46 -0.30
CA GLN A 62 -25.61 22.03 -0.20
C GLN A 62 -25.44 21.28 -1.52
N ASN A 63 -25.79 21.91 -2.63
CA ASN A 63 -25.62 21.34 -3.97
C ASN A 63 -24.14 21.06 -4.30
N MET A 64 -23.22 21.90 -3.82
CA MET A 64 -21.78 21.69 -4.01
C MET A 64 -21.24 20.53 -3.16
N LEU A 65 -21.76 20.34 -1.96
CA LEU A 65 -21.41 19.20 -1.11
C LEU A 65 -21.86 17.89 -1.76
N THR A 66 -23.10 17.84 -2.26
CA THR A 66 -23.62 16.66 -2.97
C THR A 66 -22.79 16.34 -4.21
N ARG A 67 -22.43 17.36 -5.00
CA ARG A 67 -21.58 17.19 -6.18
C ARG A 67 -20.19 16.68 -5.83
N ARG A 68 -19.57 17.22 -4.76
CA ARG A 68 -18.28 16.77 -4.26
C ARG A 68 -18.33 15.30 -3.83
N TYR A 69 -19.39 14.89 -3.16
CA TYR A 69 -19.61 13.50 -2.76
C TYR A 69 -19.77 12.58 -3.97
N GLN A 70 -20.58 12.97 -4.97
CA GLN A 70 -20.75 12.20 -6.20
C GLN A 70 -19.43 12.03 -6.97
N LEU A 71 -18.63 13.09 -7.03
CA LEU A 71 -17.31 13.06 -7.66
C LEU A 71 -16.37 12.13 -6.90
N TYR A 72 -16.38 12.19 -5.55
CA TYR A 72 -15.65 11.27 -4.70
C TYR A 72 -16.01 9.81 -4.99
N GLN A 73 -17.30 9.47 -5.03
CA GLN A 73 -17.77 8.12 -5.32
C GLN A 73 -17.32 7.64 -6.71
N THR A 74 -17.36 8.54 -7.69
CA THR A 74 -16.87 8.24 -9.04
C THR A 74 -15.37 7.92 -9.03
N LEU A 75 -14.56 8.76 -8.38
CA LEU A 75 -13.12 8.56 -8.27
C LEU A 75 -12.77 7.29 -7.48
N LEU A 76 -13.49 7.01 -6.38
CA LEU A 76 -13.33 5.79 -5.61
C LEU A 76 -13.66 4.54 -6.45
N GLY A 77 -14.74 4.61 -7.24
CA GLY A 77 -15.10 3.55 -8.18
C GLY A 77 -14.05 3.33 -9.27
N LEU A 78 -13.47 4.39 -9.83
CA LEU A 78 -12.37 4.30 -10.79
C LEU A 78 -11.11 3.74 -10.13
N PHE A 79 -10.77 4.22 -8.93
CA PHE A 79 -9.63 3.70 -8.18
C PHE A 79 -9.74 2.19 -7.96
N THR A 80 -10.88 1.72 -7.47
CA THR A 80 -11.07 0.31 -7.13
C THR A 80 -11.12 -0.62 -8.34
N ARG A 81 -11.63 -0.14 -9.48
CA ARG A 81 -11.75 -0.95 -10.70
C ARG A 81 -10.53 -0.91 -11.60
N THR A 82 -9.77 0.17 -11.58
CA THR A 82 -8.69 0.38 -12.53
C THR A 82 -7.34 0.49 -11.82
N ILE A 83 -7.18 1.40 -10.86
CA ILE A 83 -5.88 1.68 -10.23
C ILE A 83 -5.47 0.53 -9.31
N LEU A 84 -6.38 0.06 -8.49
CA LEU A 84 -6.12 -1.03 -7.54
C LEU A 84 -5.78 -2.34 -8.24
N THR A 85 -6.30 -2.57 -9.45
CA THR A 85 -6.01 -3.76 -10.26
C THR A 85 -4.75 -3.62 -11.11
N THR A 86 -4.16 -2.41 -11.19
CA THR A 86 -2.97 -2.12 -11.98
C THR A 86 -1.75 -2.02 -11.08
N PHE A 87 -0.98 -3.11 -10.92
CA PHE A 87 0.12 -3.23 -9.95
C PHE A 87 1.31 -2.30 -10.17
N LYS A 88 1.43 -1.66 -11.33
CA LYS A 88 2.56 -0.80 -11.70
C LYS A 88 2.24 0.70 -11.71
N SER A 89 1.05 1.11 -11.27
CA SER A 89 0.71 2.52 -11.15
C SER A 89 1.46 3.14 -9.96
N ARG A 90 2.24 4.20 -10.21
CA ARG A 90 3.09 4.83 -9.18
C ARG A 90 2.63 6.22 -8.76
N HIS A 91 1.86 6.93 -9.59
CA HIS A 91 1.55 8.34 -9.37
C HIS A 91 0.06 8.65 -9.34
N VAL A 92 -0.75 7.94 -10.11
CA VAL A 92 -2.17 8.21 -10.28
C VAL A 92 -2.96 8.06 -8.97
N GLN A 93 -2.52 7.19 -8.06
CA GLN A 93 -3.12 7.01 -6.75
C GLN A 93 -3.12 8.30 -5.90
N PHE A 94 -2.17 9.20 -6.13
CA PHE A 94 -2.08 10.44 -5.36
C PHE A 94 -3.24 11.40 -5.61
N ILE A 95 -3.92 11.30 -6.75
CA ILE A 95 -5.16 12.03 -7.01
C ILE A 95 -6.23 11.62 -6.00
N MET A 96 -6.38 10.32 -5.75
CA MET A 96 -7.33 9.83 -4.76
C MET A 96 -6.93 10.23 -3.34
N PHE A 97 -5.64 10.18 -3.02
CA PHE A 97 -5.12 10.62 -1.71
C PHE A 97 -5.39 12.11 -1.48
N TRP A 98 -5.13 12.94 -2.50
CA TRP A 98 -5.44 14.36 -2.44
C TRP A 98 -6.96 14.60 -2.30
N PHE A 99 -7.78 13.90 -3.08
CA PHE A 99 -9.23 14.09 -2.99
C PHE A 99 -9.77 13.67 -1.62
N ALA A 100 -9.26 12.60 -1.05
CA ALA A 100 -9.60 12.14 0.30
C ALA A 100 -9.21 13.16 1.39
N SER A 101 -8.15 13.97 1.17
CA SER A 101 -7.75 15.01 2.12
C SER A 101 -8.74 16.18 2.24
N LEU A 102 -9.67 16.32 1.31
CA LEU A 102 -10.63 17.44 1.29
C LEU A 102 -11.72 17.33 2.35
N ASN A 103 -11.96 16.14 2.89
CA ASN A 103 -12.91 15.89 3.96
C ASN A 103 -12.49 14.64 4.73
N HIS A 104 -12.56 14.71 6.07
CA HIS A 104 -12.25 13.58 6.96
C HIS A 104 -13.10 12.34 6.63
N GLU A 105 -14.39 12.52 6.35
CA GLU A 105 -15.30 11.46 5.94
C GLU A 105 -14.80 10.72 4.68
N PHE A 106 -14.25 11.45 3.70
CA PHE A 106 -13.67 10.83 2.50
C PHE A 106 -12.42 10.02 2.81
N ALA A 107 -11.61 10.51 3.74
CA ALA A 107 -10.42 9.78 4.21
C ALA A 107 -10.80 8.46 4.87
N ASP A 108 -11.79 8.48 5.75
CA ASP A 108 -12.30 7.30 6.45
C ASP A 108 -12.93 6.29 5.50
N MET A 109 -13.76 6.76 4.57
CA MET A 109 -14.39 5.90 3.56
C MET A 109 -13.34 5.26 2.64
N PHE A 110 -12.31 5.99 2.25
CA PHE A 110 -11.23 5.45 1.43
C PHE A 110 -10.44 4.39 2.17
N LEU A 111 -10.06 4.70 3.40
CA LEU A 111 -9.33 3.78 4.27
C LEU A 111 -10.14 2.52 4.59
N GLY A 112 -11.42 2.67 4.93
CA GLY A 112 -12.35 1.57 5.15
C GLY A 112 -12.49 0.67 3.92
N THR A 113 -12.55 1.28 2.72
CA THR A 113 -12.59 0.53 1.45
C THR A 113 -11.32 -0.29 1.24
N LEU A 114 -10.14 0.29 1.48
CA LEU A 114 -8.85 -0.40 1.35
C LEU A 114 -8.73 -1.55 2.36
N LEU A 115 -9.07 -1.30 3.64
CA LEU A 115 -9.06 -2.32 4.69
C LEU A 115 -10.02 -3.46 4.37
N SER A 116 -11.25 -3.15 3.94
CA SER A 116 -12.23 -4.15 3.54
C SER A 116 -11.70 -5.04 2.41
N LYS A 117 -11.08 -4.45 1.39
CA LYS A 117 -10.53 -5.21 0.26
C LYS A 117 -9.27 -6.00 0.62
N SER A 118 -8.45 -5.54 1.56
CA SER A 118 -7.24 -6.26 1.97
C SER A 118 -7.52 -7.41 2.93
N LEU A 119 -8.38 -7.19 3.93
CA LEU A 119 -8.57 -8.13 5.04
C LEU A 119 -9.77 -9.05 4.84
N TYR A 120 -10.89 -8.53 4.30
CA TYR A 120 -12.19 -9.22 4.31
C TYR A 120 -12.74 -9.57 2.93
N ALA A 121 -11.99 -9.31 1.82
CA ALA A 121 -12.46 -9.68 0.49
C ALA A 121 -12.62 -11.20 0.39
N VAL A 122 -13.87 -11.66 0.46
CA VAL A 122 -14.23 -13.05 0.18
C VAL A 122 -14.39 -13.19 -1.33
N PRO A 123 -13.90 -14.26 -1.96
CA PRO A 123 -14.21 -14.55 -3.35
C PRO A 123 -15.73 -14.62 -3.51
N THR A 124 -16.31 -13.68 -4.25
CA THR A 124 -17.76 -13.68 -4.49
C THR A 124 -18.08 -14.85 -5.41
N ALA A 125 -18.88 -15.80 -4.94
CA ALA A 125 -19.37 -16.90 -5.75
C ALA A 125 -20.12 -16.32 -6.96
N GLY A 126 -19.56 -16.51 -8.17
CA GLY A 126 -20.15 -16.02 -9.41
C GLY A 126 -19.32 -15.01 -10.21
N THR A 127 -18.26 -14.43 -9.65
CA THR A 127 -17.24 -13.74 -10.47
C THR A 127 -16.21 -14.77 -10.89
N SER A 128 -15.91 -14.84 -12.19
CA SER A 128 -14.87 -15.70 -12.77
C SER A 128 -13.44 -15.23 -12.42
N GLU A 129 -13.28 -14.49 -11.33
CA GLU A 129 -11.97 -14.15 -10.80
C GLU A 129 -11.39 -15.43 -10.19
N THR A 130 -10.32 -15.93 -10.76
CA THR A 130 -9.55 -17.02 -10.20
C THR A 130 -9.12 -16.63 -8.79
N GLY A 131 -9.03 -17.55 -7.84
CA GLY A 131 -8.61 -17.25 -6.46
C GLY A 131 -7.26 -16.52 -6.40
N GLU A 132 -6.46 -16.63 -7.45
CA GLU A 132 -5.20 -15.91 -7.62
C GLU A 132 -5.39 -14.40 -7.82
N SER A 133 -6.33 -13.98 -8.70
CA SER A 133 -6.67 -12.56 -8.89
C SER A 133 -7.16 -11.90 -7.60
N ALA A 134 -7.99 -12.62 -6.84
CA ALA A 134 -8.48 -12.12 -5.54
C ALA A 134 -7.33 -11.94 -4.53
N THR A 135 -6.37 -12.88 -4.48
CA THR A 135 -5.19 -12.79 -3.60
C THR A 135 -4.31 -11.59 -3.99
N ILE A 136 -4.05 -11.40 -5.27
CA ILE A 136 -3.25 -10.28 -5.78
C ILE A 136 -3.92 -8.94 -5.43
N LEU A 137 -5.25 -8.85 -5.59
CA LEU A 137 -6.01 -7.63 -5.24
C LEU A 137 -5.90 -7.32 -3.73
N ARG A 138 -5.97 -8.32 -2.87
CA ARG A 138 -5.79 -8.17 -1.43
C ARG A 138 -4.38 -7.66 -1.07
N ILE A 139 -3.35 -8.21 -1.71
CA ILE A 139 -1.96 -7.77 -1.55
C ILE A 139 -1.80 -6.30 -1.97
N ALA A 140 -2.35 -5.94 -3.13
CA ALA A 140 -2.33 -4.56 -3.60
C ALA A 140 -3.05 -3.61 -2.63
N ALA A 141 -4.23 -4.00 -2.15
CA ALA A 141 -4.99 -3.20 -1.19
C ALA A 141 -4.21 -2.99 0.12
N ALA A 142 -3.54 -4.02 0.67
CA ALA A 142 -2.69 -3.90 1.85
C ALA A 142 -1.52 -2.91 1.61
N SER A 143 -0.89 -2.97 0.44
CA SER A 143 0.17 -2.03 0.04
C SER A 143 -0.34 -0.59 -0.06
N TYR A 144 -1.57 -0.39 -0.55
CA TYR A 144 -2.19 0.94 -0.58
C TYR A 144 -2.58 1.44 0.81
N VAL A 145 -3.03 0.58 1.74
CA VAL A 145 -3.24 0.94 3.15
C VAL A 145 -1.94 1.50 3.73
N ALA A 146 -0.84 0.75 3.60
CA ALA A 146 0.47 1.16 4.10
C ALA A 146 0.92 2.50 3.51
N SER A 147 0.84 2.63 2.18
CA SER A 147 1.25 3.83 1.46
C SER A 147 0.41 5.05 1.84
N TYR A 148 -0.90 4.87 1.98
CA TYR A 148 -1.82 5.93 2.32
C TYR A 148 -1.60 6.43 3.75
N VAL A 149 -1.62 5.54 4.73
CA VAL A 149 -1.43 5.90 6.15
C VAL A 149 -0.07 6.54 6.40
N ALA A 150 0.99 6.03 5.76
CA ALA A 150 2.33 6.58 5.92
C ALA A 150 2.48 8.01 5.37
N ARG A 151 1.75 8.36 4.30
CA ARG A 151 1.90 9.65 3.60
C ARG A 151 0.83 10.67 3.93
N ALA A 152 -0.37 10.25 4.26
CA ALA A 152 -1.50 11.11 4.53
C ALA A 152 -1.41 11.72 5.94
N ARG A 153 -0.72 12.86 6.06
CA ARG A 153 -0.51 13.55 7.35
C ARG A 153 -1.81 14.06 8.00
N TYR A 154 -2.89 14.13 7.24
CA TYR A 154 -4.22 14.52 7.73
C TYR A 154 -4.97 13.36 8.43
N ILE A 155 -4.46 12.13 8.34
CA ILE A 155 -4.93 11.01 9.16
C ILE A 155 -4.35 11.18 10.55
N ASP A 156 -5.21 11.20 11.56
CA ASP A 156 -4.82 11.39 12.94
C ASP A 156 -4.17 10.13 13.55
N ALA A 157 -3.60 10.30 14.74
CA ALA A 157 -2.93 9.22 15.46
C ALA A 157 -3.92 8.12 15.90
N SER A 158 -5.16 8.48 16.23
CA SER A 158 -6.23 7.55 16.62
C SER A 158 -6.57 6.60 15.47
N THR A 159 -6.85 7.16 14.30
CA THR A 159 -7.12 6.39 13.08
C THR A 159 -5.91 5.53 12.69
N THR A 160 -4.69 6.06 12.80
CA THR A 160 -3.46 5.29 12.53
C THR A 160 -3.36 4.07 13.45
N ARG A 161 -3.59 4.23 14.75
CA ARG A 161 -3.60 3.11 15.73
C ARG A 161 -4.70 2.09 15.42
N MET A 162 -5.90 2.56 15.10
CA MET A 162 -7.01 1.67 14.74
C MET A 162 -6.68 0.84 13.49
N VAL A 163 -6.04 1.43 12.48
CA VAL A 163 -5.59 0.69 11.29
C VAL A 163 -4.59 -0.39 11.67
N VAL A 164 -3.55 -0.03 12.42
CA VAL A 164 -2.53 -1.01 12.84
C VAL A 164 -3.15 -2.11 13.68
N LEU A 165 -4.07 -1.79 14.58
CA LEU A 165 -4.80 -2.79 15.38
C LEU A 165 -5.57 -3.76 14.48
N ASN A 166 -6.30 -3.27 13.46
CA ASN A 166 -7.03 -4.14 12.52
C ASN A 166 -6.07 -5.06 11.74
N LEU A 167 -4.93 -4.53 11.30
CA LEU A 167 -3.92 -5.32 10.60
C LEU A 167 -3.32 -6.41 11.51
N CYS A 168 -2.99 -6.07 12.76
CA CYS A 168 -2.47 -7.01 13.75
C CYS A 168 -3.51 -8.08 14.11
N THR A 169 -4.77 -7.71 14.34
CA THR A 169 -5.86 -8.66 14.62
C THR A 169 -6.03 -9.66 13.47
N PHE A 170 -5.92 -9.20 12.21
CA PHE A 170 -5.94 -10.10 11.07
C PHE A 170 -4.74 -11.06 11.07
N MET A 171 -3.54 -10.57 11.41
CA MET A 171 -2.33 -11.41 11.50
C MET A 171 -2.47 -12.47 12.59
N ASP A 172 -2.98 -12.11 13.75
CA ASP A 172 -3.22 -13.03 14.87
C ASP A 172 -4.21 -14.14 14.46
N ALA A 173 -5.32 -13.77 13.82
CA ALA A 173 -6.29 -14.74 13.31
C ALA A 173 -5.67 -15.69 12.26
N CYS A 174 -4.78 -15.20 11.41
CA CYS A 174 -4.04 -16.06 10.47
C CYS A 174 -3.11 -17.03 11.21
N LEU A 175 -2.37 -16.56 12.22
CA LEU A 175 -1.45 -17.37 13.01
C LEU A 175 -2.20 -18.47 13.79
N GLU A 176 -3.34 -18.14 14.39
CA GLU A 176 -4.21 -19.11 15.05
C GLU A 176 -4.73 -20.17 14.07
N ALA A 177 -5.17 -19.75 12.88
CA ALA A 177 -5.61 -20.67 11.84
C ALA A 177 -4.48 -21.61 11.36
N PHE A 178 -3.26 -21.10 11.21
CA PHE A 178 -2.10 -21.92 10.84
C PHE A 178 -1.71 -22.88 11.97
N ALA A 179 -1.72 -22.43 13.21
CA ALA A 179 -1.45 -23.27 14.37
C ALA A 179 -2.47 -24.43 14.50
N ALA A 180 -3.75 -24.16 14.22
CA ALA A 180 -4.80 -25.17 14.25
C ALA A 180 -4.63 -26.27 13.18
N GLN A 181 -3.97 -25.96 12.04
CA GLN A 181 -3.68 -26.93 10.98
C GLN A 181 -2.52 -27.88 11.33
N GLY A 182 -1.67 -27.52 12.29
CA GLY A 182 -0.56 -28.37 12.74
C GLY A 182 0.35 -28.83 11.61
N ALA A 183 0.58 -30.14 11.49
CA ALA A 183 1.45 -30.71 10.47
C ALA A 183 0.93 -30.57 9.01
N THR A 184 -0.34 -30.22 8.81
CA THR A 184 -0.93 -29.99 7.48
C THR A 184 -0.84 -28.53 7.04
N ALA A 185 -0.30 -27.64 7.88
CA ALA A 185 -0.13 -26.24 7.52
C ALA A 185 0.82 -26.10 6.32
N PRO A 186 0.51 -25.18 5.38
CA PRO A 186 1.39 -24.90 4.26
C PRO A 186 2.78 -24.45 4.75
N PRO A 187 3.87 -24.81 4.04
CA PRO A 187 5.21 -24.42 4.44
C PRO A 187 5.39 -22.89 4.36
N PRO A 188 6.33 -22.30 5.13
CA PRO A 188 6.70 -20.91 4.99
C PRO A 188 7.04 -20.56 3.53
N GLY A 189 6.54 -19.44 3.02
CA GLY A 189 6.73 -19.05 1.62
C GLY A 189 5.66 -19.58 0.66
N ALA A 190 4.75 -20.45 1.11
CA ALA A 190 3.63 -20.88 0.28
C ALA A 190 2.71 -19.70 -0.10
N ARG A 191 2.01 -19.84 -1.23
CA ARG A 191 1.10 -18.79 -1.76
C ARG A 191 -0.05 -18.44 -0.81
N GLU A 192 -0.47 -19.40 -0.01
CA GLU A 192 -1.51 -19.26 1.02
C GLU A 192 -1.16 -18.20 2.06
N HIS A 193 0.12 -17.98 2.30
CA HIS A 193 0.61 -16.98 3.24
C HIS A 193 0.83 -15.59 2.60
N ALA A 194 0.63 -15.43 1.29
CA ALA A 194 0.98 -14.21 0.57
C ALA A 194 0.26 -12.95 1.10
N VAL A 195 -1.02 -13.06 1.48
CA VAL A 195 -1.77 -11.95 2.08
C VAL A 195 -1.26 -11.65 3.48
N PHE A 196 -0.96 -12.66 4.28
CA PHE A 196 -0.36 -12.50 5.61
C PHE A 196 0.94 -11.70 5.53
N TYR A 197 1.84 -12.07 4.61
CA TYR A 197 3.10 -11.34 4.43
C TYR A 197 2.88 -9.90 3.94
N ALA A 198 1.93 -9.68 3.04
CA ALA A 198 1.61 -8.33 2.57
C ALA A 198 1.08 -7.44 3.70
N VAL A 199 0.21 -7.98 4.55
CA VAL A 199 -0.31 -7.27 5.73
C VAL A 199 0.81 -7.02 6.75
N THR A 200 1.69 -7.98 6.99
CA THR A 200 2.86 -7.81 7.86
C THR A 200 3.78 -6.69 7.34
N GLN A 201 4.06 -6.66 6.04
CA GLN A 201 4.82 -5.58 5.42
C GLN A 201 4.12 -4.23 5.58
N ALA A 202 2.79 -4.19 5.47
CA ALA A 202 2.02 -2.97 5.67
C ALA A 202 2.17 -2.43 7.11
N VAL A 203 2.11 -3.30 8.12
CA VAL A 203 2.33 -2.93 9.53
C VAL A 203 3.72 -2.32 9.72
N PHE A 204 4.76 -3.01 9.24
CA PHE A 204 6.14 -2.49 9.35
C PHE A 204 6.33 -1.16 8.61
N TYR A 205 5.72 -1.03 7.42
CA TYR A 205 5.81 0.21 6.65
C TYR A 205 5.14 1.38 7.40
N VAL A 206 3.94 1.18 7.94
CA VAL A 206 3.27 2.21 8.78
C VAL A 206 4.12 2.54 10.00
N PHE A 207 4.67 1.53 10.67
CA PHE A 207 5.55 1.74 11.83
C PHE A 207 6.76 2.61 11.48
N CYS A 208 7.45 2.35 10.39
CA CYS A 208 8.61 3.15 9.97
C CYS A 208 8.30 4.65 9.82
N PHE A 209 7.09 5.01 9.35
CA PHE A 209 6.73 6.39 9.05
C PHE A 209 5.88 7.07 10.13
N ARG A 210 5.14 6.28 10.93
CA ARG A 210 4.16 6.78 11.90
C ARG A 210 4.40 6.24 13.33
N TRP A 211 5.61 5.79 13.65
CA TRP A 211 5.93 5.21 14.94
C TRP A 211 5.63 6.13 16.15
N ARG A 212 5.72 7.45 15.96
CA ARG A 212 5.40 8.42 17.01
C ARG A 212 3.92 8.38 17.36
N ASP A 213 3.05 8.33 16.34
CA ASP A 213 1.59 8.23 16.53
C ASP A 213 1.18 6.92 17.21
N LEU A 214 1.96 5.88 17.04
CA LEU A 214 1.75 4.58 17.68
C LEU A 214 2.22 4.57 19.14
N ARG A 215 3.34 5.23 19.44
CA ARG A 215 3.93 5.30 20.79
C ARG A 215 3.13 6.18 21.72
N ASP A 216 2.79 7.38 21.31
CA ASP A 216 2.29 8.45 22.20
C ASP A 216 0.86 8.19 22.69
N GLY A 217 0.13 7.19 22.16
CA GLY A 217 -1.14 6.72 22.67
C GLY A 217 -1.06 5.79 23.87
N ALA A 218 0.09 5.15 24.11
CA ALA A 218 0.26 4.23 25.23
C ALA A 218 0.49 4.96 26.58
N VAL A 219 0.82 6.24 26.53
CA VAL A 219 1.10 7.03 27.77
C VAL A 219 -0.16 7.66 28.35
N SER A 220 -1.23 7.82 27.55
CA SER A 220 -2.49 8.45 28.00
C SER A 220 -3.41 7.52 28.78
N ASP A 221 -3.26 6.20 28.67
CA ASP A 221 -4.11 5.20 29.31
C ASP A 221 -3.45 4.48 30.50
N ALA A 222 -2.22 4.86 30.86
CA ALA A 222 -1.63 4.34 32.08
C ALA A 222 -2.33 4.98 33.29
N PRO A 223 -3.00 4.21 34.17
CA PRO A 223 -3.52 4.75 35.42
C PRO A 223 -2.34 5.35 36.17
N SER A 224 -2.46 6.63 36.55
CA SER A 224 -1.52 7.28 37.44
C SER A 224 -1.55 6.54 38.78
N PHE A 225 -0.63 5.61 38.98
CA PHE A 225 -0.33 5.11 40.32
C PHE A 225 0.32 6.26 41.07
N ALA A 226 -0.51 6.98 41.82
CA ALA A 226 -0.03 7.84 42.86
C ALA A 226 0.67 6.93 43.88
N LEU A 227 1.98 6.99 43.95
CA LEU A 227 2.75 6.53 45.09
C LEU A 227 2.44 7.55 46.21
N ASP A 228 1.51 7.20 47.08
CA ASP A 228 1.39 7.87 48.34
C ASP A 228 2.66 7.56 49.15
N ASP A 229 3.50 8.57 49.31
CA ASP A 229 4.64 8.54 50.23
C ASP A 229 4.05 8.60 51.68
N GLU A 230 4.16 7.50 52.41
CA GLU A 230 4.20 7.48 53.90
C GLU A 230 5.62 7.23 54.39
#